data_14a4639d27260c28051f187825afad12
#
_entry.id   14a4639d27260c28051f187825afad12
#
_cell.length_a   1.000
_cell.length_b   1.000
_cell.length_c   1.000
_cell.angle_alpha   90.00
_cell.angle_beta   90.00
_cell.angle_gamma   90.00
#
_symmetry.space_group_name_H-M   'P 1'
#
loop_
_entity.id
_entity.type
_entity.pdbx_description
1 polymer ?
#
loop_
_entity_poly.entity_id
_entity_poly.type
_entity_poly.pdbx_seq_one_letter_code
_entity_poly.pdbx_strand_id
1 'polypeptide(L)'
;MVSADPQIWIQAFLTIAATSFVFRDNIVFKVAQYTFIGVAAGHYIVMGVKNIINYGWVHLAGGAYIYVVVFILGILLYARFSKEYYWLYRYPIAFMVGNGVGISIRAAIHSDFTVNIAATASTLVAATPMDTINNIIIFVGCIAALSHFIFTYEGMHKGALGYVPKLGRWMMLMAFGASFGNTVMTRFGMYQGRILFLLRDWLQIV
;
A
#
# COMPACT_ATOMS: atom_id res chain seq x y z
N MET A 1 13.22 8.72 35.78
CA MET A 1 11.96 9.31 36.30
C MET A 1 10.89 9.03 35.26
N VAL A 2 9.64 8.78 35.64
CA VAL A 2 8.56 8.54 34.68
C VAL A 2 8.09 9.87 34.09
N SER A 3 7.75 9.92 32.81
CA SER A 3 7.25 11.13 32.16
C SER A 3 5.99 11.68 32.84
N ALA A 4 5.93 13.00 33.00
CA ALA A 4 4.76 13.69 33.60
C ALA A 4 3.67 14.03 32.59
N ASP A 5 3.92 13.85 31.29
CA ASP A 5 2.99 14.24 30.22
C ASP A 5 1.83 13.25 30.05
N PRO A 6 0.56 13.69 30.20
CA PRO A 6 -0.60 12.81 30.09
C PRO A 6 -0.76 12.18 28.68
N GLN A 7 -0.25 12.85 27.64
CA GLN A 7 -0.27 12.31 26.28
C GLN A 7 0.60 11.05 26.14
N ILE A 8 1.79 11.05 26.78
CA ILE A 8 2.70 9.90 26.77
C ILE A 8 2.08 8.72 27.53
N TRP A 9 1.37 8.99 28.62
CA TRP A 9 0.65 7.94 29.36
C TRP A 9 -0.46 7.28 28.55
N ILE A 10 -1.26 8.06 27.82
CA ILE A 10 -2.31 7.52 26.93
C ILE A 10 -1.68 6.66 25.83
N GLN A 11 -0.59 7.13 25.21
CA GLN A 11 0.11 6.38 24.18
C GLN A 11 0.73 5.09 24.73
N ALA A 12 1.33 5.12 25.92
CA ALA A 12 1.88 3.95 26.59
C ALA A 12 0.79 2.93 26.91
N PHE A 13 -0.33 3.38 27.49
CA PHE A 13 -1.47 2.52 27.78
C PHE A 13 -2.02 1.85 26.52
N LEU A 14 -2.26 2.60 25.44
CA LEU A 14 -2.74 2.05 24.19
C LEU A 14 -1.73 1.08 23.54
N THR A 15 -0.44 1.36 23.68
CA THR A 15 0.62 0.48 23.17
C THR A 15 0.64 -0.85 23.93
N ILE A 16 0.57 -0.83 25.26
CA ILE A 16 0.50 -2.03 26.08
C ILE A 16 -0.81 -2.79 25.84
N ALA A 17 -1.92 -2.07 25.73
CA ALA A 17 -3.22 -2.66 25.42
C ALA A 17 -3.23 -3.37 24.05
N ALA A 18 -2.64 -2.75 23.01
CA ALA A 18 -2.52 -3.35 21.69
C ALA A 18 -1.60 -4.58 21.68
N THR A 19 -0.47 -4.53 22.42
CA THR A 19 0.47 -5.66 22.50
C THR A 19 -0.05 -6.82 23.34
N SER A 20 -1.02 -6.60 24.22
CA SER A 20 -1.64 -7.65 25.04
C SER A 20 -2.33 -8.75 24.22
N PHE A 21 -2.68 -8.47 22.97
CA PHE A 21 -3.21 -9.46 22.01
C PHE A 21 -2.27 -10.65 21.79
N VAL A 22 -0.96 -10.43 21.90
CA VAL A 22 0.05 -11.51 21.72
C VAL A 22 -0.16 -12.64 22.72
N PHE A 23 -0.64 -12.35 23.92
CA PHE A 23 -0.86 -13.35 24.94
C PHE A 23 -2.24 -14.00 24.85
N ARG A 24 -3.29 -13.19 24.71
CA ARG A 24 -4.69 -13.65 24.60
C ARG A 24 -5.59 -12.49 24.17
N ASP A 25 -6.68 -12.81 23.48
CA ASP A 25 -7.76 -11.85 23.25
C ASP A 25 -8.41 -11.49 24.61
N ASN A 26 -8.31 -10.20 24.97
CA ASN A 26 -8.79 -9.69 26.25
C ASN A 26 -9.56 -8.37 26.08
N ILE A 27 -10.28 -7.96 27.13
CA ILE A 27 -11.10 -6.75 27.11
C ILE A 27 -10.24 -5.49 26.86
N VAL A 28 -9.02 -5.46 27.39
CA VAL A 28 -8.10 -4.31 27.26
C VAL A 28 -7.69 -4.11 25.80
N PHE A 29 -7.38 -5.20 25.09
CA PHE A 29 -7.13 -5.17 23.65
C PHE A 29 -8.36 -4.68 22.87
N LYS A 30 -9.57 -5.18 23.20
CA LYS A 30 -10.81 -4.75 22.54
C LYS A 30 -11.07 -3.26 22.68
N VAL A 31 -10.83 -2.68 23.85
CA VAL A 31 -10.94 -1.23 24.06
C VAL A 31 -9.98 -0.47 23.14
N ALA A 32 -8.71 -0.87 23.08
CA ALA A 32 -7.74 -0.25 22.19
C ALA A 32 -8.14 -0.39 20.69
N GLN A 33 -8.61 -1.56 20.29
CA GLN A 33 -9.09 -1.85 18.94
C GLN A 33 -10.29 -0.97 18.55
N TYR A 34 -11.32 -0.92 19.40
CA TYR A 34 -12.51 -0.08 19.12
C TYR A 34 -12.18 1.40 19.13
N THR A 35 -11.28 1.85 19.99
CA THR A 35 -10.80 3.23 20.00
C THR A 35 -10.10 3.56 18.69
N PHE A 36 -9.21 2.69 18.22
CA PHE A 36 -8.52 2.86 16.93
C PHE A 36 -9.50 2.92 15.77
N ILE A 37 -10.44 1.98 15.70
CA ILE A 37 -11.47 1.94 14.64
C ILE A 37 -12.34 3.21 14.69
N GLY A 38 -12.75 3.64 15.88
CA GLY A 38 -13.57 4.85 16.06
C GLY A 38 -12.84 6.11 15.62
N VAL A 39 -11.58 6.27 16.01
CA VAL A 39 -10.75 7.42 15.59
C VAL A 39 -10.51 7.40 14.08
N ALA A 40 -10.21 6.23 13.49
CA ALA A 40 -10.04 6.10 12.05
C ALA A 40 -11.34 6.48 11.30
N ALA A 41 -12.48 5.96 11.72
CA ALA A 41 -13.78 6.28 11.12
C ALA A 41 -14.09 7.78 11.24
N GLY A 42 -13.90 8.38 12.41
CA GLY A 42 -14.08 9.82 12.62
C GLY A 42 -13.16 10.66 11.73
N HIS A 43 -11.91 10.26 11.60
CA HIS A 43 -10.97 10.93 10.71
C HIS A 43 -11.43 10.88 9.23
N TYR A 44 -11.84 9.71 8.74
CA TYR A 44 -12.36 9.57 7.37
C TYR A 44 -13.63 10.41 7.13
N ILE A 45 -14.52 10.49 8.11
CA ILE A 45 -15.72 11.35 8.02
C ILE A 45 -15.32 12.82 7.88
N VAL A 46 -14.43 13.31 8.75
CA VAL A 46 -13.96 14.71 8.70
C VAL A 46 -13.24 15.01 7.37
N MET A 47 -12.38 14.10 6.92
CA MET A 47 -11.70 14.24 5.62
C MET A 47 -12.71 14.22 4.47
N GLY A 48 -13.72 13.35 4.52
CA GLY A 48 -14.80 13.32 3.53
C GLY A 48 -15.54 14.65 3.44
N VAL A 49 -15.95 15.22 4.56
CA VAL A 49 -16.61 16.53 4.61
C VAL A 49 -15.71 17.64 4.07
N LYS A 50 -14.44 17.69 4.49
CA LYS A 50 -13.46 18.66 3.97
C LYS A 50 -13.26 18.54 2.46
N ASN A 51 -13.20 17.32 1.94
CA ASN A 51 -13.04 17.07 0.51
C ASN A 51 -14.29 17.55 -0.28
N ILE A 52 -15.50 17.32 0.23
CA ILE A 52 -16.73 17.81 -0.37
C ILE A 52 -16.73 19.35 -0.43
N ILE A 53 -16.29 20.00 0.65
CA ILE A 53 -16.23 21.47 0.71
C ILE A 53 -15.13 21.99 -0.23
N ASN A 54 -13.90 21.50 -0.11
CA ASN A 54 -12.75 22.07 -0.79
C ASN A 54 -12.71 21.74 -2.30
N TYR A 55 -13.07 20.51 -2.68
CA TYR A 55 -13.02 20.07 -4.08
C TYR A 55 -14.38 20.11 -4.78
N GLY A 56 -15.47 20.06 -4.04
CA GLY A 56 -16.81 20.14 -4.60
C GLY A 56 -17.39 21.56 -4.56
N TRP A 57 -17.67 22.03 -3.36
CA TRP A 57 -18.40 23.29 -3.17
C TRP A 57 -17.63 24.53 -3.65
N VAL A 58 -16.35 24.63 -3.36
CA VAL A 58 -15.53 25.78 -3.76
C VAL A 58 -15.47 25.91 -5.29
N HIS A 59 -15.31 24.81 -6.01
CA HIS A 59 -15.28 24.83 -7.48
C HIS A 59 -16.67 25.10 -8.10
N LEU A 60 -17.72 24.60 -7.47
CA LEU A 60 -19.10 24.89 -7.89
C LEU A 60 -19.43 26.38 -7.72
N ALA A 61 -19.05 26.97 -6.60
CA ALA A 61 -19.20 28.41 -6.33
C ALA A 61 -18.35 29.27 -7.28
N GLY A 62 -17.21 28.75 -7.75
CA GLY A 62 -16.35 29.37 -8.76
C GLY A 62 -16.85 29.28 -10.21
N GLY A 63 -18.07 28.75 -10.44
CA GLY A 63 -18.72 28.69 -11.78
C GLY A 63 -18.42 27.41 -12.58
N ALA A 64 -17.78 26.42 -12.00
CA ALA A 64 -17.53 25.14 -12.66
C ALA A 64 -18.73 24.19 -12.54
N TYR A 65 -19.76 24.40 -13.36
CA TYR A 65 -21.04 23.65 -13.30
C TYR A 65 -20.91 22.14 -13.50
N ILE A 66 -19.78 21.65 -14.01
CA ILE A 66 -19.54 20.21 -14.17
C ILE A 66 -19.57 19.47 -12.82
N TYR A 67 -19.25 20.16 -11.73
CA TYR A 67 -19.31 19.59 -10.38
C TYR A 67 -20.73 19.26 -9.89
N VAL A 68 -21.76 19.84 -10.50
CA VAL A 68 -23.16 19.46 -10.24
C VAL A 68 -23.40 17.98 -10.53
N VAL A 69 -22.81 17.47 -11.61
CA VAL A 69 -22.89 16.05 -11.97
C VAL A 69 -22.30 15.16 -10.88
N VAL A 70 -21.18 15.59 -10.29
CA VAL A 70 -20.50 14.84 -9.20
C VAL A 70 -21.40 14.82 -7.95
N PHE A 71 -22.06 15.95 -7.61
CA PHE A 71 -23.00 15.99 -6.49
C PHE A 71 -24.22 15.10 -6.73
N ILE A 72 -24.79 15.10 -7.94
CA ILE A 72 -25.90 14.22 -8.31
C ILE A 72 -25.48 12.75 -8.16
N LEU A 73 -24.31 12.37 -8.68
CA LEU A 73 -23.78 11.02 -8.53
C LEU A 73 -23.56 10.65 -7.05
N GLY A 74 -23.08 11.58 -6.24
CA GLY A 74 -22.93 11.41 -4.80
C GLY A 74 -24.26 11.14 -4.08
N ILE A 75 -25.33 11.89 -4.44
CA ILE A 75 -26.67 11.69 -3.89
C ILE A 75 -27.25 10.35 -4.35
N LEU A 76 -27.03 9.96 -5.62
CA LEU A 76 -27.49 8.66 -6.13
C LEU A 76 -26.90 7.46 -5.37
N LEU A 77 -25.74 7.59 -4.71
CA LEU A 77 -25.21 6.53 -3.85
C LEU A 77 -26.15 6.19 -2.69
N TYR A 78 -26.88 7.17 -2.17
CA TYR A 78 -27.85 6.94 -1.08
C TYR A 78 -29.11 6.19 -1.54
N ALA A 79 -29.36 6.07 -2.86
CA ALA A 79 -30.44 5.24 -3.38
C ALA A 79 -30.29 3.74 -2.99
N ARG A 80 -29.09 3.32 -2.55
CA ARG A 80 -28.85 1.98 -2.02
C ARG A 80 -29.73 1.63 -0.81
N PHE A 81 -30.15 2.63 -0.03
CA PHE A 81 -30.99 2.41 1.17
C PHE A 81 -32.46 2.22 0.84
N SER A 82 -32.91 2.58 -0.39
CA SER A 82 -34.28 2.39 -0.85
C SER A 82 -34.40 1.11 -1.68
N LYS A 83 -35.41 0.28 -1.39
CA LYS A 83 -35.66 -0.97 -2.13
C LYS A 83 -36.13 -0.71 -3.57
N GLU A 84 -36.84 0.38 -3.80
CA GLU A 84 -37.39 0.71 -5.13
C GLU A 84 -36.34 1.30 -6.06
N TYR A 85 -35.44 2.15 -5.53
CA TYR A 85 -34.43 2.86 -6.30
C TYR A 85 -33.03 2.23 -6.23
N TYR A 86 -32.96 1.00 -5.72
CA TYR A 86 -31.70 0.27 -5.54
C TYR A 86 -30.84 0.18 -6.82
N TRP A 87 -31.46 0.16 -8.00
CA TRP A 87 -30.74 0.08 -9.27
C TRP A 87 -29.95 1.36 -9.61
N LEU A 88 -30.35 2.53 -9.10
CA LEU A 88 -29.72 3.82 -9.38
C LEU A 88 -28.29 3.93 -8.81
N TYR A 89 -28.00 3.28 -7.66
CA TYR A 89 -26.66 3.34 -7.07
C TYR A 89 -25.59 2.70 -7.93
N ARG A 90 -25.96 1.86 -8.91
CA ARG A 90 -25.01 1.19 -9.81
C ARG A 90 -24.26 2.17 -10.69
N TYR A 91 -24.87 3.28 -11.11
CA TYR A 91 -24.23 4.27 -11.97
C TYR A 91 -23.03 4.97 -11.31
N PRO A 92 -23.15 5.56 -10.11
CA PRO A 92 -22.01 6.16 -9.44
C PRO A 92 -20.94 5.12 -9.09
N ILE A 93 -21.31 3.90 -8.71
CA ILE A 93 -20.32 2.85 -8.46
C ILE A 93 -19.58 2.46 -9.76
N ALA A 94 -20.29 2.27 -10.87
CA ALA A 94 -19.65 1.98 -12.16
C ALA A 94 -18.68 3.09 -12.57
N PHE A 95 -19.07 4.37 -12.36
CA PHE A 95 -18.19 5.50 -12.62
C PHE A 95 -16.94 5.48 -11.72
N MET A 96 -17.10 5.27 -10.41
CA MET A 96 -15.97 5.20 -9.46
C MET A 96 -15.03 4.05 -9.78
N VAL A 97 -15.57 2.85 -10.03
CA VAL A 97 -14.78 1.68 -10.38
C VAL A 97 -14.08 1.88 -11.72
N GLY A 98 -14.81 2.37 -12.74
CA GLY A 98 -14.24 2.63 -14.07
C GLY A 98 -13.10 3.64 -14.03
N ASN A 99 -13.28 4.76 -13.29
CA ASN A 99 -12.23 5.76 -13.10
C ASN A 99 -11.04 5.18 -12.32
N GLY A 100 -11.30 4.44 -11.23
CA GLY A 100 -10.25 3.80 -10.43
C GLY A 100 -9.43 2.80 -11.23
N VAL A 101 -10.09 1.94 -12.01
CA VAL A 101 -9.42 0.97 -12.90
C VAL A 101 -8.63 1.70 -14.00
N GLY A 102 -9.21 2.73 -14.62
CA GLY A 102 -8.52 3.50 -15.67
C GLY A 102 -7.24 4.17 -15.17
N ILE A 103 -7.28 4.79 -13.98
CA ILE A 103 -6.10 5.39 -13.35
C ILE A 103 -5.08 4.31 -12.98
N SER A 104 -5.52 3.17 -12.43
CA SER A 104 -4.65 2.07 -12.03
C SER A 104 -3.94 1.43 -13.23
N ILE A 105 -4.62 1.23 -14.35
CA ILE A 105 -4.01 0.72 -15.58
C ILE A 105 -2.93 1.68 -16.09
N ARG A 106 -3.24 2.98 -16.15
CA ARG A 106 -2.26 3.99 -16.57
C ARG A 106 -1.06 4.02 -15.63
N ALA A 107 -1.28 4.00 -14.32
CA ALA A 107 -0.22 3.98 -13.32
C ALA A 107 0.65 2.73 -13.44
N ALA A 108 0.05 1.54 -13.59
CA ALA A 108 0.77 0.29 -13.76
C ALA A 108 1.62 0.31 -15.04
N ILE A 109 1.07 0.71 -16.20
CA ILE A 109 1.83 0.77 -17.44
C ILE A 109 3.00 1.74 -17.34
N HIS A 110 2.78 2.92 -16.76
CA HIS A 110 3.83 3.93 -16.68
C HIS A 110 4.86 3.60 -15.60
N SER A 111 4.42 3.32 -14.36
CA SER A 111 5.31 3.11 -13.20
C SER A 111 5.94 1.71 -13.22
N ASP A 112 5.11 0.67 -13.38
CA ASP A 112 5.58 -0.70 -13.16
C ASP A 112 6.28 -1.28 -14.39
N PHE A 113 5.90 -0.84 -15.60
CA PHE A 113 6.56 -1.30 -16.82
C PHE A 113 7.56 -0.27 -17.34
N THR A 114 7.11 0.91 -17.78
CA THR A 114 7.97 1.84 -18.51
C THR A 114 9.14 2.34 -17.69
N VAL A 115 8.90 2.80 -16.45
CA VAL A 115 9.94 3.34 -15.58
C VAL A 115 10.91 2.24 -15.15
N ASN A 116 10.41 1.05 -14.77
CA ASN A 116 11.28 -0.05 -14.33
C ASN A 116 12.12 -0.62 -15.48
N ILE A 117 11.54 -0.77 -16.68
CA ILE A 117 12.30 -1.20 -17.87
C ILE A 117 13.37 -0.16 -18.22
N ALA A 118 12.99 1.12 -18.26
CA ALA A 118 13.93 2.19 -18.56
C ALA A 118 15.06 2.27 -17.52
N ALA A 119 14.74 2.17 -16.23
CA ALA A 119 15.73 2.17 -15.16
C ALA A 119 16.68 0.96 -15.26
N THR A 120 16.15 -0.23 -15.53
CA THR A 120 16.97 -1.45 -15.69
C THR A 120 17.88 -1.38 -16.91
N ALA A 121 17.40 -0.77 -18.01
CA ALA A 121 18.17 -0.65 -19.26
C ALA A 121 19.19 0.49 -19.24
N SER A 122 18.85 1.64 -18.63
CA SER A 122 19.70 2.83 -18.63
C SER A 122 20.88 2.75 -17.68
N THR A 123 20.83 1.92 -16.67
CA THR A 123 21.86 1.81 -15.62
C THR A 123 22.88 0.71 -15.87
N LEU A 124 22.93 0.10 -17.08
CA LEU A 124 23.85 -1.00 -17.40
C LEU A 124 25.32 -0.63 -17.19
N VAL A 125 25.70 0.59 -17.49
CA VAL A 125 27.06 1.10 -17.27
C VAL A 125 27.03 2.14 -16.16
N ALA A 126 27.62 1.83 -15.03
CA ALA A 126 27.73 2.73 -13.88
C ALA A 126 29.15 3.28 -13.76
N ALA A 127 29.31 4.33 -12.93
CA ALA A 127 30.59 4.97 -12.68
C ALA A 127 31.60 4.05 -11.97
N THR A 128 31.12 3.06 -11.19
CA THR A 128 31.98 2.09 -10.51
C THR A 128 31.88 0.71 -11.18
N PRO A 129 33.02 -0.05 -11.26
CA PRO A 129 33.00 -1.40 -11.83
C PRO A 129 32.06 -2.35 -11.09
N MET A 130 31.95 -2.19 -9.77
CA MET A 130 31.10 -3.05 -8.94
C MET A 130 29.61 -2.82 -9.21
N ASP A 131 29.19 -1.58 -9.38
CA ASP A 131 27.81 -1.25 -9.73
C ASP A 131 27.46 -1.72 -11.14
N THR A 132 28.38 -1.65 -12.07
CA THR A 132 28.20 -2.19 -13.43
C THR A 132 27.95 -3.70 -13.40
N ILE A 133 28.74 -4.47 -12.63
CA ILE A 133 28.54 -5.91 -12.47
C ILE A 133 27.15 -6.19 -11.86
N ASN A 134 26.78 -5.45 -10.82
CA ASN A 134 25.52 -5.61 -10.15
C ASN A 134 24.32 -5.32 -11.10
N ASN A 135 24.42 -4.27 -11.88
CA ASN A 135 23.39 -3.90 -12.86
C ASN A 135 23.26 -4.93 -13.99
N ILE A 136 24.37 -5.51 -14.45
CA ILE A 136 24.35 -6.61 -15.43
C ILE A 136 23.64 -7.84 -14.85
N ILE A 137 23.93 -8.21 -13.59
CA ILE A 137 23.29 -9.34 -12.91
C ILE A 137 21.77 -9.10 -12.81
N ILE A 138 21.34 -7.88 -12.44
CA ILE A 138 19.94 -7.51 -12.36
C ILE A 138 19.27 -7.59 -13.73
N PHE A 139 19.92 -7.08 -14.79
CA PHE A 139 19.40 -7.10 -16.14
C PHE A 139 19.22 -8.52 -16.66
N VAL A 140 20.24 -9.36 -16.54
CA VAL A 140 20.19 -10.78 -16.93
C VAL A 140 19.12 -11.52 -16.12
N GLY A 141 19.06 -11.25 -14.81
CA GLY A 141 18.04 -11.84 -13.93
C GLY A 141 16.62 -11.45 -14.33
N CYS A 142 16.41 -10.20 -14.74
CA CYS A 142 15.11 -9.71 -15.20
C CYS A 142 14.69 -10.43 -16.49
N ILE A 143 15.58 -10.53 -17.49
CA ILE A 143 15.31 -11.25 -18.73
C ILE A 143 15.04 -12.73 -18.46
N ALA A 144 15.83 -13.36 -17.60
CA ALA A 144 15.66 -14.76 -17.22
C ALA A 144 14.32 -14.98 -16.50
N ALA A 145 13.90 -14.08 -15.61
CA ALA A 145 12.61 -14.11 -14.93
C ALA A 145 11.45 -13.97 -15.92
N LEU A 146 11.53 -13.01 -16.87
CA LEU A 146 10.53 -12.85 -17.91
C LEU A 146 10.44 -14.10 -18.78
N SER A 147 11.57 -14.71 -19.16
CA SER A 147 11.59 -15.94 -19.98
C SER A 147 10.90 -17.11 -19.30
N HIS A 148 10.88 -17.16 -17.96
CA HIS A 148 10.17 -18.19 -17.19
C HIS A 148 8.64 -18.13 -17.40
N PHE A 149 8.06 -16.94 -17.65
CA PHE A 149 6.63 -16.76 -17.86
C PHE A 149 6.19 -16.94 -19.31
N ILE A 150 7.14 -17.13 -20.25
CA ILE A 150 6.80 -17.38 -21.66
C ILE A 150 6.50 -18.87 -21.84
N PHE A 151 5.25 -19.24 -21.58
CA PHE A 151 4.77 -20.62 -21.74
C PHE A 151 4.35 -20.96 -23.18
N THR A 152 4.15 -19.95 -24.03
CA THR A 152 3.66 -20.12 -25.39
C THR A 152 4.67 -20.81 -26.31
N TYR A 153 5.97 -20.70 -26.01
CA TYR A 153 7.03 -21.26 -26.82
C TYR A 153 7.73 -22.42 -26.08
N GLU A 154 7.33 -23.65 -26.38
CA GLU A 154 7.87 -24.86 -25.75
C GLU A 154 9.40 -25.02 -25.89
N GLY A 155 9.98 -24.52 -27.00
CA GLY A 155 11.43 -24.58 -27.25
C GLY A 155 12.28 -23.87 -26.20
N MET A 156 11.71 -22.88 -25.50
CA MET A 156 12.40 -22.11 -24.47
C MET A 156 12.64 -22.91 -23.18
N HIS A 157 11.85 -23.99 -22.98
CA HIS A 157 11.93 -24.83 -21.80
C HIS A 157 12.64 -26.17 -22.07
N LYS A 158 13.05 -26.45 -23.33
CA LYS A 158 13.70 -27.69 -23.74
C LYS A 158 15.16 -27.44 -24.14
N GLY A 159 16.03 -28.42 -23.92
CA GLY A 159 17.44 -28.37 -24.34
C GLY A 159 18.29 -27.35 -23.56
N ALA A 160 19.30 -26.79 -24.19
CA ALA A 160 20.24 -25.83 -23.60
C ALA A 160 19.56 -24.51 -23.17
N LEU A 161 18.53 -24.07 -23.89
CA LEU A 161 17.76 -22.87 -23.54
C LEU A 161 16.94 -23.04 -22.24
N GLY A 162 16.64 -24.28 -21.83
CA GLY A 162 15.88 -24.56 -20.60
C GLY A 162 16.60 -24.15 -19.31
N TYR A 163 17.90 -23.84 -19.35
CA TYR A 163 18.61 -23.30 -18.20
C TYR A 163 18.23 -21.84 -17.89
N VAL A 164 17.84 -21.05 -18.89
CA VAL A 164 17.46 -19.62 -18.71
C VAL A 164 16.21 -19.47 -17.84
N PRO A 165 15.07 -20.15 -18.12
CA PRO A 165 13.89 -20.12 -17.25
C PRO A 165 14.17 -20.70 -15.84
N LYS A 166 15.07 -21.70 -15.72
CA LYS A 166 15.46 -22.22 -14.41
C LYS A 166 16.21 -21.17 -13.58
N LEU A 167 17.17 -20.49 -14.20
CA LEU A 167 17.88 -19.36 -13.57
C LEU A 167 16.89 -18.26 -13.16
N GLY A 168 15.94 -17.89 -14.03
CA GLY A 168 14.89 -16.92 -13.72
C GLY A 168 14.06 -17.32 -12.51
N ARG A 169 13.68 -18.60 -12.41
CA ARG A 169 12.97 -19.12 -11.23
C ARG A 169 13.79 -18.99 -9.93
N TRP A 170 15.09 -19.30 -9.98
CA TRP A 170 15.95 -19.13 -8.80
C TRP A 170 16.10 -17.66 -8.41
N MET A 171 16.26 -16.76 -9.37
CA MET A 171 16.34 -15.32 -9.12
C MET A 171 15.04 -14.79 -8.49
N MET A 172 13.88 -15.21 -8.97
CA MET A 172 12.59 -14.85 -8.36
C MET A 172 12.44 -15.39 -6.95
N LEU A 173 12.83 -16.64 -6.69
CA LEU A 173 12.77 -17.22 -5.33
C LEU A 173 13.67 -16.45 -4.36
N MET A 174 14.88 -16.05 -4.79
CA MET A 174 15.75 -15.20 -3.99
C MET A 174 15.13 -13.81 -3.74
N ALA A 175 14.55 -13.20 -4.77
CA ALA A 175 13.88 -11.91 -4.63
C ALA A 175 12.68 -11.97 -3.68
N PHE A 176 11.85 -13.03 -3.76
CA PHE A 176 10.75 -13.23 -2.82
C PHE A 176 11.24 -13.46 -1.39
N GLY A 177 12.32 -14.24 -1.22
CA GLY A 177 12.94 -14.45 0.10
C GLY A 177 13.48 -13.15 0.69
N ALA A 178 14.16 -12.34 -0.10
CA ALA A 178 14.65 -11.02 0.31
C ALA A 178 13.50 -10.06 0.65
N SER A 179 12.46 -10.02 -0.18
CA SER A 179 11.26 -9.20 0.06
C SER A 179 10.52 -9.62 1.33
N PHE A 180 10.38 -10.92 1.55
CA PHE A 180 9.82 -11.46 2.79
C PHE A 180 10.66 -11.05 4.00
N GLY A 181 11.97 -11.25 3.93
CA GLY A 181 12.91 -10.85 4.99
C GLY A 181 12.82 -9.34 5.29
N ASN A 182 12.79 -8.51 4.27
CA ASN A 182 12.62 -7.07 4.42
C ASN A 182 11.28 -6.70 5.09
N THR A 183 10.19 -7.39 4.71
CA THR A 183 8.88 -7.20 5.34
C THR A 183 8.91 -7.56 6.83
N VAL A 184 9.52 -8.69 7.19
CA VAL A 184 9.69 -9.11 8.60
C VAL A 184 10.52 -8.09 9.36
N MET A 185 11.67 -7.66 8.82
CA MET A 185 12.55 -6.67 9.46
C MET A 185 11.85 -5.33 9.66
N THR A 186 11.09 -4.87 8.67
CA THR A 186 10.31 -3.62 8.79
C THR A 186 9.27 -3.71 9.90
N ARG A 187 8.54 -4.83 10.00
CA ARG A 187 7.54 -5.05 11.06
C ARG A 187 8.20 -5.15 12.44
N PHE A 188 9.33 -5.87 12.51
CA PHE A 188 10.10 -5.99 13.74
C PHE A 188 10.66 -4.62 14.18
N GLY A 189 11.21 -3.82 13.26
CA GLY A 189 11.69 -2.48 13.55
C GLY A 189 10.60 -1.54 14.05
N MET A 190 9.38 -1.62 13.50
CA MET A 190 8.23 -0.87 14.02
C MET A 190 7.87 -1.28 15.44
N TYR A 191 7.91 -2.58 15.75
CA TYR A 191 7.64 -3.08 17.11
C TYR A 191 8.75 -2.69 18.07
N GLN A 192 10.01 -2.79 17.66
CA GLN A 192 11.17 -2.32 18.44
C GLN A 192 11.04 -0.83 18.79
N GLY A 193 10.63 0.00 17.82
CA GLY A 193 10.38 1.42 18.06
C GLY A 193 9.30 1.66 19.15
N ARG A 194 8.30 0.80 19.23
CA ARG A 194 7.29 0.89 20.29
C ARG A 194 7.81 0.47 21.67
N ILE A 195 8.66 -0.54 21.71
CA ILE A 195 9.34 -0.94 22.96
C ILE A 195 10.29 0.17 23.43
N LEU A 196 11.08 0.75 22.53
CA LEU A 196 11.97 1.87 22.87
C LEU A 196 11.19 3.09 23.35
N PHE A 197 10.05 3.41 22.76
CA PHE A 197 9.15 4.45 23.26
C PHE A 197 8.72 4.19 24.71
N LEU A 198 8.33 2.97 25.05
CA LEU A 198 7.94 2.62 26.42
C LEU A 198 9.10 2.73 27.40
N LEU A 199 10.32 2.36 27.01
CA LEU A 199 11.49 2.38 27.90
C LEU A 199 12.11 3.78 28.02
N ARG A 200 12.16 4.54 26.92
CA ARG A 200 12.84 5.82 26.85
C ARG A 200 11.92 6.99 27.17
N ASP A 201 10.78 7.09 26.49
CA ASP A 201 9.91 8.26 26.57
C ASP A 201 8.93 8.17 27.75
N TRP A 202 8.45 6.98 28.09
CA TRP A 202 7.53 6.78 29.21
C TRP A 202 8.25 6.49 30.50
N LEU A 203 9.05 5.42 30.58
CA LEU A 203 9.74 5.00 31.82
C LEU A 203 11.05 5.75 32.08
N GLN A 204 11.64 6.38 31.06
CA GLN A 204 12.93 7.10 31.12
C GLN A 204 14.06 6.29 31.77
N ILE A 205 14.15 4.99 31.42
CA ILE A 205 15.16 4.07 31.94
C ILE A 205 16.41 4.06 31.06
N VAL A 206 16.26 4.32 29.76
CA VAL A 206 17.34 4.28 28.75
C VAL A 206 17.48 5.64 28.10
#